data_1eb81f899c33f31a4c8469a6e70a671d
#
_entry.id   1eb81f899c33f31a4c8469a6e70a671d
#
_cell.length_a   1.000
_cell.length_b   1.000
_cell.length_c   1.000
_cell.angle_alpha   90.00
_cell.angle_beta   90.00
_cell.angle_gamma   90.00
#
_symmetry.space_group_name_H-M   'P 1'
#
loop_
_entity.id
_entity.type
_entity.pdbx_description
1 polymer ?
#
loop_
_entity_poly.entity_id
_entity_poly.type
_entity_poly.pdbx_seq_one_letter_code
_entity_poly.pdbx_strand_id
1 'polypeptide(L)'
;MKEDAILAFHVGEFGWELLRFAPHVLWNYRTKYKKRVKLIVCSREDRYDFYGEDVDVFHPFDQDEPGMKQDCFKLTGFRDRDYYDYFNSLVQLYSKKYNIIDLIYPKVDNRKYTQRNQFPINQMDYDFKPRPDCNNIYKFLYGYTDGKPTIVLAPRYRRGVPRNWPYWKEFYDLIEPLKEDYHFIICGKEPDVIEDDRFGSAIFASDKWDEDIEFSLVGLIIEIMKNSILTIGSQSGLPNLSNILGTPTLQWGNEKHEHTKTYNINNTETIFLDDPKFNIEPKIVYNELMKFLSKRHEK
;
A
#
# COMPACT_ATOMS: atom_id res chain seq x y z
N MET A 1 -14.26 -31.98 15.57
CA MET A 1 -13.81 -31.77 14.18
C MET A 1 -13.01 -30.45 14.16
N LYS A 2 -11.96 -30.40 13.37
CA LYS A 2 -11.24 -29.14 13.18
C LYS A 2 -12.05 -28.21 12.30
N GLU A 3 -11.96 -26.91 12.55
CA GLU A 3 -12.58 -25.91 11.69
C GLU A 3 -11.80 -25.79 10.37
N ASP A 4 -12.53 -25.59 9.27
CA ASP A 4 -11.93 -25.36 7.96
C ASP A 4 -11.25 -24.00 7.92
N ALA A 5 -10.08 -23.94 7.30
CA ALA A 5 -9.32 -22.70 7.17
C ALA A 5 -8.61 -22.58 5.82
N ILE A 6 -8.43 -21.36 5.36
CA ILE A 6 -7.48 -21.00 4.30
C ILE A 6 -6.24 -20.38 4.92
N LEU A 7 -5.07 -20.75 4.41
CA LEU A 7 -3.79 -20.18 4.82
C LEU A 7 -3.22 -19.34 3.67
N ALA A 8 -3.10 -18.05 3.91
CA ALA A 8 -2.48 -17.11 3.00
C ALA A 8 -1.07 -16.76 3.50
N PHE A 9 -0.08 -16.84 2.61
CA PHE A 9 1.32 -16.56 2.94
C PHE A 9 1.95 -15.65 1.90
N HIS A 10 2.43 -14.49 2.32
CA HIS A 10 3.09 -13.53 1.45
C HIS A 10 4.38 -13.01 2.05
N VAL A 11 5.47 -13.19 1.31
CA VAL A 11 6.76 -12.57 1.57
C VAL A 11 7.08 -11.68 0.38
N GLY A 12 7.03 -10.36 0.56
CA GLY A 12 7.29 -9.57 -0.61
C GLY A 12 7.14 -8.07 -0.50
N GLU A 13 7.23 -7.45 -1.67
CA GLU A 13 7.13 -6.01 -1.79
C GLU A 13 5.73 -5.51 -1.41
N PHE A 14 5.70 -4.41 -0.65
CA PHE A 14 4.49 -3.71 -0.22
C PHE A 14 3.47 -3.50 -1.36
N GLY A 15 3.93 -2.98 -2.50
CA GLY A 15 3.04 -2.69 -3.61
C GLY A 15 2.36 -3.92 -4.21
N TRP A 16 3.05 -5.06 -4.24
CA TRP A 16 2.47 -6.30 -4.75
C TRP A 16 1.49 -6.94 -3.79
N GLU A 17 1.78 -6.91 -2.50
CA GLU A 17 0.85 -7.37 -1.50
C GLU A 17 -0.43 -6.55 -1.53
N LEU A 18 -0.30 -5.24 -1.48
CA LEU A 18 -1.41 -4.29 -1.54
C LEU A 18 -2.25 -4.43 -2.82
N LEU A 19 -1.59 -4.50 -3.99
CA LEU A 19 -2.29 -4.38 -5.28
C LEU A 19 -2.75 -5.72 -5.84
N ARG A 20 -2.26 -6.84 -5.33
CA ARG A 20 -2.53 -8.15 -5.90
C ARG A 20 -2.86 -9.20 -4.87
N PHE A 21 -1.98 -9.39 -3.90
CA PHE A 21 -2.09 -10.54 -3.01
C PHE A 21 -3.23 -10.37 -2.00
N ALA A 22 -3.21 -9.32 -1.21
CA ALA A 22 -4.24 -9.10 -0.19
C ALA A 22 -5.65 -8.98 -0.80
N PRO A 23 -5.87 -8.22 -1.89
CA PRO A 23 -7.19 -8.19 -2.54
C PRO A 23 -7.65 -9.55 -3.06
N HIS A 24 -6.74 -10.39 -3.54
CA HIS A 24 -7.08 -11.74 -3.98
C HIS A 24 -7.44 -12.67 -2.80
N VAL A 25 -6.71 -12.56 -1.70
CA VAL A 25 -7.03 -13.29 -0.46
C VAL A 25 -8.42 -12.91 0.05
N LEU A 26 -8.71 -11.61 0.13
CA LEU A 26 -10.01 -11.11 0.56
C LEU A 26 -11.15 -11.55 -0.37
N TRP A 27 -10.94 -11.50 -1.68
CA TRP A 27 -11.91 -12.00 -2.66
C TRP A 27 -12.22 -13.49 -2.43
N ASN A 28 -11.19 -14.33 -2.27
CA ASN A 28 -11.39 -15.76 -1.99
C ASN A 28 -12.18 -15.94 -0.70
N TYR A 29 -11.78 -15.29 0.37
CA TYR A 29 -12.44 -15.41 1.67
C TYR A 29 -13.91 -14.96 1.63
N ARG A 30 -14.17 -13.78 1.06
CA ARG A 30 -15.50 -13.16 1.03
C ARG A 30 -16.42 -13.77 -0.01
N THR A 31 -15.91 -14.04 -1.23
CA THR A 31 -16.72 -14.46 -2.38
C THR A 31 -16.74 -15.98 -2.55
N LYS A 32 -15.57 -16.62 -2.62
CA LYS A 32 -15.47 -18.07 -2.84
C LYS A 32 -15.91 -18.85 -1.60
N TYR A 33 -15.43 -18.48 -0.42
CA TYR A 33 -15.73 -19.18 0.83
C TYR A 33 -16.85 -18.54 1.65
N LYS A 34 -17.34 -17.34 1.25
CA LYS A 34 -18.47 -16.62 1.88
C LYS A 34 -18.28 -16.45 3.40
N LYS A 35 -17.06 -16.23 3.83
CA LYS A 35 -16.66 -16.09 5.26
C LYS A 35 -17.05 -17.29 6.14
N ARG A 36 -17.15 -18.49 5.56
CA ARG A 36 -17.55 -19.73 6.29
C ARG A 36 -16.37 -20.54 6.81
N VAL A 37 -15.18 -20.09 6.57
CA VAL A 37 -13.91 -20.72 6.96
C VAL A 37 -13.07 -19.73 7.74
N LYS A 38 -12.05 -20.19 8.45
CA LYS A 38 -11.09 -19.30 9.10
C LYS A 38 -10.10 -18.73 8.08
N LEU A 39 -9.78 -17.46 8.24
CA LEU A 39 -8.73 -16.80 7.45
C LEU A 39 -7.47 -16.67 8.31
N ILE A 40 -6.44 -17.40 7.91
CA ILE A 40 -5.10 -17.34 8.50
C ILE A 40 -4.19 -16.63 7.52
N VAL A 41 -3.60 -15.51 7.93
CA VAL A 41 -2.66 -14.74 7.09
C VAL A 41 -1.31 -14.73 7.77
N CYS A 42 -0.28 -15.10 7.02
CA CYS A 42 1.10 -14.91 7.42
C CYS A 42 1.76 -13.91 6.51
N SER A 43 2.17 -12.79 7.06
CA SER A 43 2.84 -11.70 6.36
C SER A 43 3.67 -10.86 7.32
N ARG A 44 4.26 -9.78 6.82
CA ARG A 44 4.96 -8.82 7.67
C ARG A 44 3.98 -8.13 8.61
N GLU A 45 4.43 -7.79 9.79
CA GLU A 45 3.59 -7.22 10.85
C GLU A 45 2.84 -5.95 10.39
N ASP A 46 3.52 -5.07 9.68
CA ASP A 46 2.99 -3.83 9.12
C ASP A 46 1.93 -4.03 8.01
N ARG A 47 1.56 -5.29 7.67
CA ARG A 47 0.60 -5.64 6.61
C ARG A 47 -0.78 -6.04 7.11
N TYR A 48 -0.96 -6.14 8.41
CA TYR A 48 -2.24 -6.57 8.98
C TYR A 48 -3.44 -5.81 8.40
N ASP A 49 -3.33 -4.49 8.25
CA ASP A 49 -4.46 -3.65 7.82
C ASP A 49 -4.87 -3.85 6.35
N PHE A 50 -4.07 -4.54 5.55
CA PHE A 50 -4.52 -4.97 4.22
C PHE A 50 -5.61 -6.04 4.27
N TYR A 51 -5.74 -6.72 5.38
CA TYR A 51 -6.69 -7.82 5.58
C TYR A 51 -7.78 -7.45 6.59
N GLY A 52 -7.48 -6.55 7.51
CA GLY A 52 -8.41 -5.96 8.45
C GLY A 52 -9.09 -6.96 9.39
N GLU A 53 -10.34 -6.66 9.72
CA GLU A 53 -11.18 -7.46 10.63
C GLU A 53 -11.54 -8.87 10.11
N ASP A 54 -11.30 -9.14 8.83
CA ASP A 54 -11.60 -10.45 8.23
C ASP A 54 -10.60 -11.54 8.63
N VAL A 55 -9.46 -11.17 9.21
CA VAL A 55 -8.41 -12.10 9.63
C VAL A 55 -8.75 -12.71 11.00
N ASP A 56 -8.91 -14.04 11.05
CA ASP A 56 -9.06 -14.76 12.29
C ASP A 56 -7.72 -14.99 13.02
N VAL A 57 -6.65 -15.20 12.24
CA VAL A 57 -5.30 -15.38 12.76
C VAL A 57 -4.31 -14.66 11.87
N PHE A 58 -3.65 -13.66 12.42
CA PHE A 58 -2.50 -13.04 11.77
C PHE A 58 -1.22 -13.57 12.37
N HIS A 59 -0.31 -14.05 11.52
CA HIS A 59 0.98 -14.56 11.91
C HIS A 59 2.07 -13.63 11.35
N PRO A 60 2.55 -12.68 12.15
CA PRO A 60 3.65 -11.85 11.72
C PRO A 60 4.90 -12.69 11.61
N PHE A 61 5.67 -12.54 10.55
CA PHE A 61 6.99 -13.13 10.49
C PHE A 61 8.07 -12.08 10.66
N ASP A 62 9.12 -12.45 11.37
CA ASP A 62 10.27 -11.61 11.56
C ASP A 62 11.02 -11.45 10.23
N GLN A 63 11.38 -10.22 9.91
CA GLN A 63 12.21 -9.91 8.74
C GLN A 63 13.63 -10.47 8.88
N ASP A 64 14.07 -10.78 10.11
CA ASP A 64 15.36 -11.38 10.40
C ASP A 64 15.41 -12.89 10.18
N GLU A 65 14.26 -13.53 9.99
CA GLU A 65 14.21 -14.94 9.63
C GLU A 65 14.97 -15.18 8.31
N PRO A 66 15.78 -16.26 8.24
CA PRO A 66 16.53 -16.61 7.04
C PRO A 66 15.60 -16.73 5.84
N GLY A 67 15.86 -15.99 4.77
CA GLY A 67 15.05 -16.00 3.58
C GLY A 67 13.92 -14.97 3.56
N MET A 68 13.61 -14.28 4.65
CA MET A 68 12.51 -13.30 4.74
C MET A 68 12.93 -11.85 4.51
N LYS A 69 14.25 -11.58 4.51
CA LYS A 69 14.82 -10.23 4.34
C LYS A 69 14.63 -9.61 2.96
N GLN A 70 14.26 -10.38 1.96
CA GLN A 70 14.27 -9.92 0.57
C GLN A 70 12.87 -9.63 0.04
N ASP A 71 12.78 -8.51 -0.65
CA ASP A 71 11.69 -8.20 -1.55
C ASP A 71 11.49 -9.37 -2.53
N CYS A 72 10.33 -10.00 -2.58
CA CYS A 72 10.08 -11.13 -3.47
C CYS A 72 10.27 -10.81 -4.97
N PHE A 73 10.44 -9.53 -5.31
CA PHE A 73 10.85 -9.09 -6.63
C PHE A 73 12.32 -9.40 -6.93
N LYS A 74 13.14 -9.60 -5.92
CA LYS A 74 14.57 -9.91 -6.03
C LYS A 74 14.86 -11.36 -5.62
N LEU A 75 13.94 -12.27 -5.85
CA LEU A 75 14.11 -13.71 -5.58
C LEU A 75 15.30 -14.36 -6.31
N THR A 76 16.10 -13.61 -7.04
CA THR A 76 17.38 -14.05 -7.58
C THR A 76 18.41 -14.47 -6.51
N GLY A 77 18.13 -14.22 -5.23
CA GLY A 77 18.94 -14.66 -4.08
C GLY A 77 18.19 -15.52 -3.06
N PHE A 78 16.88 -15.67 -3.21
CA PHE A 78 16.13 -16.64 -2.43
C PHE A 78 16.59 -18.02 -2.83
N ARG A 79 17.08 -18.76 -1.91
CA ARG A 79 17.07 -20.20 -2.07
C ARG A 79 15.60 -20.59 -1.99
N ASP A 80 14.98 -20.98 -3.09
CA ASP A 80 13.58 -21.44 -3.16
C ASP A 80 13.25 -22.38 -1.99
N ARG A 81 14.26 -23.09 -1.51
CA ARG A 81 14.19 -24.00 -0.40
C ARG A 81 13.80 -23.33 0.91
N ASP A 82 14.42 -22.20 1.30
CA ASP A 82 14.18 -21.58 2.61
C ASP A 82 12.76 -21.01 2.69
N TYR A 83 12.26 -20.44 1.59
CA TYR A 83 10.87 -20.00 1.45
C TYR A 83 9.87 -21.14 1.61
N TYR A 84 10.07 -22.23 0.87
CA TYR A 84 9.17 -23.36 0.93
C TYR A 84 9.28 -24.14 2.23
N ASP A 85 10.45 -24.23 2.84
CA ASP A 85 10.64 -24.88 4.14
C ASP A 85 9.91 -24.10 5.23
N TYR A 86 10.00 -22.77 5.23
CA TYR A 86 9.24 -21.94 6.15
C TYR A 86 7.73 -22.03 5.91
N PHE A 87 7.29 -21.92 4.67
CA PHE A 87 5.89 -22.09 4.31
C PHE A 87 5.34 -23.46 4.75
N ASN A 88 6.07 -24.53 4.49
CA ASN A 88 5.68 -25.87 4.92
C ASN A 88 5.61 -25.99 6.45
N SER A 89 6.50 -25.33 7.18
CA SER A 89 6.45 -25.29 8.65
C SER A 89 5.16 -24.63 9.15
N LEU A 90 4.72 -23.55 8.51
CA LEU A 90 3.44 -22.88 8.80
C LEU A 90 2.24 -23.78 8.51
N VAL A 91 2.25 -24.46 7.35
CA VAL A 91 1.20 -25.42 7.01
C VAL A 91 1.12 -26.52 8.07
N GLN A 92 2.25 -27.09 8.52
CA GLN A 92 2.28 -28.09 9.58
C GLN A 92 1.80 -27.54 10.93
N LEU A 93 2.19 -26.30 11.28
CA LEU A 93 1.78 -25.65 12.51
C LEU A 93 0.26 -25.52 12.56
N TYR A 94 -0.33 -24.92 11.53
CA TYR A 94 -1.77 -24.65 11.50
C TYR A 94 -2.62 -25.87 11.23
N SER A 95 -2.10 -26.88 10.50
CA SER A 95 -2.80 -28.17 10.31
C SER A 95 -2.99 -28.96 11.60
N LYS A 96 -2.26 -28.64 12.68
CA LYS A 96 -2.54 -29.23 14.00
C LYS A 96 -3.87 -28.74 14.57
N LYS A 97 -4.25 -27.49 14.32
CA LYS A 97 -5.45 -26.84 14.88
C LYS A 97 -6.61 -26.77 13.90
N TYR A 98 -6.34 -26.54 12.64
CA TYR A 98 -7.35 -26.35 11.58
C TYR A 98 -7.27 -27.42 10.50
N ASN A 99 -8.37 -27.58 9.76
CA ASN A 99 -8.38 -28.32 8.50
C ASN A 99 -8.06 -27.34 7.35
N ILE A 100 -6.83 -27.30 6.89
CA ILE A 100 -6.41 -26.38 5.83
C ILE A 100 -6.95 -26.86 4.50
N ILE A 101 -7.95 -26.17 3.97
CA ILE A 101 -8.66 -26.54 2.72
C ILE A 101 -8.15 -25.80 1.49
N ASP A 102 -7.43 -24.69 1.67
CA ASP A 102 -6.81 -23.95 0.57
C ASP A 102 -5.54 -23.22 1.04
N LEU A 103 -4.59 -23.08 0.11
CA LEU A 103 -3.31 -22.42 0.31
C LEU A 103 -3.14 -21.33 -0.73
N ILE A 104 -3.08 -20.07 -0.28
CA ILE A 104 -2.89 -18.90 -1.14
C ILE A 104 -1.49 -18.35 -0.90
N TYR A 105 -0.61 -18.52 -1.86
CA TYR A 105 0.76 -18.01 -1.79
C TYR A 105 1.31 -17.76 -3.18
N PRO A 106 2.27 -16.83 -3.33
CA PRO A 106 2.94 -16.61 -4.59
C PRO A 106 3.81 -17.81 -4.95
N LYS A 107 3.49 -18.45 -6.07
CA LYS A 107 4.32 -19.55 -6.60
C LYS A 107 5.51 -18.97 -7.35
N VAL A 108 6.68 -19.48 -7.06
CA VAL A 108 7.92 -19.16 -7.79
C VAL A 108 8.07 -20.17 -8.89
N ASP A 109 7.88 -19.77 -10.14
CA ASP A 109 8.06 -20.63 -11.29
C ASP A 109 9.28 -20.16 -12.10
N ASN A 110 10.27 -21.05 -12.26
CA ASN A 110 11.46 -20.88 -13.10
C ASN A 110 12.14 -19.50 -13.02
N ARG A 111 12.31 -18.96 -11.80
CA ARG A 111 12.94 -17.65 -11.53
C ARG A 111 12.18 -16.43 -12.08
N LYS A 112 10.96 -16.61 -12.57
CA LYS A 112 10.09 -15.51 -12.98
C LYS A 112 8.89 -15.43 -12.05
N TYR A 113 8.88 -14.41 -11.25
CA TYR A 113 7.74 -14.10 -10.40
C TYR A 113 6.62 -13.50 -11.25
N THR A 114 5.61 -14.31 -11.55
CA THR A 114 4.48 -13.89 -12.41
C THR A 114 3.20 -13.72 -11.59
N GLN A 115 3.22 -12.87 -10.55
CA GLN A 115 2.01 -12.58 -9.75
C GLN A 115 0.82 -12.14 -10.61
N ARG A 116 1.07 -11.46 -11.73
CA ARG A 116 0.00 -11.01 -12.64
C ARG A 116 -0.89 -12.14 -13.12
N ASN A 117 -0.33 -13.31 -13.39
CA ASN A 117 -1.08 -14.46 -13.89
C ASN A 117 -1.66 -15.32 -12.76
N GLN A 118 -1.08 -15.24 -11.56
CA GLN A 118 -1.53 -16.03 -10.42
C GLN A 118 -2.71 -15.38 -9.69
N PHE A 119 -2.79 -14.05 -9.72
CA PHE A 119 -3.83 -13.27 -9.06
C PHE A 119 -4.56 -12.39 -10.08
N PRO A 120 -5.59 -12.93 -10.75
CA PRO A 120 -6.31 -12.22 -11.80
C PRO A 120 -7.16 -11.07 -11.24
N ILE A 121 -7.21 -9.95 -11.97
CA ILE A 121 -7.90 -8.72 -11.53
C ILE A 121 -9.38 -8.92 -11.24
N ASN A 122 -10.06 -9.78 -11.99
CA ASN A 122 -11.48 -10.09 -11.77
C ASN A 122 -11.75 -10.94 -10.52
N GLN A 123 -10.72 -11.34 -9.78
CA GLN A 123 -10.79 -12.06 -8.52
C GLN A 123 -10.09 -11.26 -7.41
N MET A 124 -10.45 -9.99 -7.28
CA MET A 124 -9.88 -9.10 -6.28
C MET A 124 -10.97 -8.31 -5.57
N ASP A 125 -10.79 -8.16 -4.27
CA ASP A 125 -11.63 -7.32 -3.42
C ASP A 125 -10.74 -6.27 -2.75
N TYR A 126 -10.97 -5.01 -3.08
CA TYR A 126 -10.21 -3.87 -2.59
C TYR A 126 -10.93 -3.11 -1.48
N ASP A 127 -11.98 -3.68 -0.92
CA ASP A 127 -12.63 -3.09 0.25
C ASP A 127 -11.80 -3.34 1.51
N PHE A 128 -10.71 -2.59 1.63
CA PHE A 128 -9.88 -2.60 2.82
C PHE A 128 -10.64 -1.95 3.98
N LYS A 129 -10.94 -2.74 4.99
CA LYS A 129 -11.56 -2.26 6.23
C LYS A 129 -10.48 -2.17 7.28
N PRO A 130 -10.09 -0.95 7.71
CA PRO A 130 -9.16 -0.80 8.82
C PRO A 130 -9.76 -1.38 10.11
N ARG A 131 -8.90 -1.61 11.10
CA ARG A 131 -9.35 -2.07 12.42
C ARG A 131 -10.38 -1.10 13.01
N PRO A 132 -11.37 -1.59 13.80
CA PRO A 132 -12.35 -0.75 14.48
C PRO A 132 -11.74 0.35 15.37
N ASP A 133 -10.53 0.12 15.87
CA ASP A 133 -9.81 1.04 16.77
C ASP A 133 -9.30 2.29 16.05
N CYS A 134 -9.35 2.34 14.73
CA CYS A 134 -8.99 3.51 13.93
C CYS A 134 -9.89 4.73 14.12
N ASN A 135 -10.98 4.64 14.89
CA ASN A 135 -11.82 5.80 15.22
C ASN A 135 -11.05 6.92 15.94
N ASN A 136 -9.95 6.60 16.63
CA ASN A 136 -9.06 7.59 17.23
C ASN A 136 -8.21 8.32 16.17
N ILE A 137 -7.96 7.71 15.02
CA ILE A 137 -7.24 8.33 13.89
C ILE A 137 -8.01 9.54 13.38
N TYR A 138 -9.33 9.44 13.25
CA TYR A 138 -10.18 10.58 12.83
C TYR A 138 -10.08 11.76 13.78
N LYS A 139 -10.07 11.51 15.10
CA LYS A 139 -9.91 12.57 16.08
C LYS A 139 -8.52 13.21 16.01
N PHE A 140 -7.51 12.38 15.80
CA PHE A 140 -6.14 12.84 15.62
C PHE A 140 -6.01 13.70 14.35
N LEU A 141 -6.52 13.21 13.23
CA LEU A 141 -6.49 13.94 11.95
C LEU A 141 -7.34 15.22 12.02
N TYR A 142 -8.54 15.18 12.62
CA TYR A 142 -9.43 16.35 12.73
C TYR A 142 -8.82 17.44 13.60
N GLY A 143 -8.18 17.07 14.72
CA GLY A 143 -7.44 17.99 15.56
C GLY A 143 -6.17 18.56 14.91
N TYR A 144 -5.65 17.86 13.90
CA TYR A 144 -4.40 18.23 13.21
C TYR A 144 -4.62 19.09 11.97
N THR A 145 -5.78 18.97 11.31
CA THR A 145 -6.04 19.62 10.01
C THR A 145 -6.75 20.96 10.10
N ASP A 146 -7.18 21.39 11.27
CA ASP A 146 -7.99 22.61 11.48
C ASP A 146 -9.17 22.73 10.49
N GLY A 147 -9.71 21.58 10.05
CA GLY A 147 -10.80 21.51 9.07
C GLY A 147 -10.40 21.81 7.62
N LYS A 148 -9.13 22.02 7.32
CA LYS A 148 -8.65 22.25 5.95
C LYS A 148 -8.69 20.96 5.12
N PRO A 149 -9.00 21.04 3.81
CA PRO A 149 -8.89 19.88 2.92
C PRO A 149 -7.46 19.33 2.88
N THR A 150 -7.33 18.02 3.00
CA THR A 150 -6.03 17.35 3.03
C THR A 150 -5.55 16.96 1.64
N ILE A 151 -4.28 17.18 1.36
CA ILE A 151 -3.55 16.72 0.18
C ILE A 151 -2.40 15.82 0.64
N VAL A 152 -2.36 14.60 0.13
CA VAL A 152 -1.28 13.65 0.42
C VAL A 152 -0.13 13.84 -0.55
N LEU A 153 1.06 13.93 -0.01
CA LEU A 153 2.32 13.91 -0.74
C LEU A 153 2.95 12.53 -0.57
N ALA A 154 3.24 11.84 -1.69
CA ALA A 154 3.84 10.50 -1.68
C ALA A 154 5.26 10.54 -2.31
N PRO A 155 6.23 11.19 -1.67
CA PRO A 155 7.59 11.35 -2.16
C PRO A 155 8.34 10.04 -2.03
N ARG A 156 8.61 9.41 -3.16
CA ARG A 156 9.39 8.18 -3.20
C ARG A 156 10.85 8.50 -3.52
N TYR A 157 11.73 7.95 -2.70
CA TYR A 157 13.17 7.95 -2.97
C TYR A 157 13.76 6.58 -2.65
N ARG A 158 14.27 5.87 -3.66
CA ARG A 158 15.01 4.61 -3.48
C ARG A 158 16.40 4.74 -4.03
N ARG A 159 17.41 4.47 -3.22
CA ARG A 159 18.81 4.53 -3.64
C ARG A 159 19.06 3.58 -4.83
N GLY A 160 19.61 4.10 -5.91
CA GLY A 160 19.97 3.31 -7.11
C GLY A 160 18.80 2.91 -8.01
N VAL A 161 17.61 3.49 -7.84
CA VAL A 161 16.44 3.25 -8.68
C VAL A 161 16.13 4.46 -9.56
N PRO A 162 15.93 4.29 -10.88
CA PRO A 162 15.73 5.41 -11.81
C PRO A 162 14.37 6.09 -11.74
N ARG A 163 13.50 5.69 -10.77
CA ARG A 163 12.13 6.20 -10.63
C ARG A 163 11.99 7.25 -9.52
N ASN A 164 13.10 7.81 -9.07
CA ASN A 164 13.10 8.90 -8.09
C ASN A 164 12.89 10.22 -8.83
N TRP A 165 11.98 11.02 -8.32
CA TRP A 165 11.82 12.40 -8.79
C TRP A 165 12.74 13.30 -7.98
N PRO A 166 13.68 14.01 -8.62
CA PRO A 166 14.71 14.75 -7.90
C PRO A 166 14.22 16.09 -7.33
N TYR A 167 13.05 16.57 -7.75
CA TYR A 167 12.58 17.94 -7.50
C TYR A 167 11.57 18.06 -6.36
N TRP A 168 11.52 17.12 -5.42
CA TRP A 168 10.59 17.19 -4.31
C TRP A 168 10.78 18.47 -3.47
N LYS A 169 12.03 18.87 -3.21
CA LYS A 169 12.31 20.08 -2.41
C LYS A 169 11.82 21.34 -3.09
N GLU A 170 12.11 21.49 -4.38
CA GLU A 170 11.63 22.62 -5.18
C GLU A 170 10.10 22.63 -5.29
N PHE A 171 9.47 21.46 -5.36
CA PHE A 171 8.02 21.37 -5.34
C PHE A 171 7.42 21.76 -3.98
N TYR A 172 8.07 21.40 -2.89
CA TYR A 172 7.67 21.80 -1.54
C TYR A 172 7.70 23.34 -1.40
N ASP A 173 8.71 24.01 -1.96
CA ASP A 173 8.77 25.46 -1.97
C ASP A 173 7.62 26.10 -2.76
N LEU A 174 7.20 25.47 -3.88
CA LEU A 174 6.09 25.95 -4.69
C LEU A 174 4.73 25.81 -3.97
N ILE A 175 4.51 24.75 -3.21
CA ILE A 175 3.24 24.49 -2.54
C ILE A 175 3.15 25.09 -1.13
N GLU A 176 4.24 25.57 -0.56
CA GLU A 176 4.25 26.14 0.79
C GLU A 176 3.18 27.23 1.00
N PRO A 177 2.96 28.19 0.08
CA PRO A 177 1.92 29.21 0.23
C PRO A 177 0.50 28.62 0.31
N LEU A 178 0.27 27.44 -0.27
CA LEU A 178 -1.05 26.79 -0.25
C LEU A 178 -1.42 26.21 1.12
N LYS A 179 -0.51 26.21 2.10
CA LYS A 179 -0.78 25.78 3.50
C LYS A 179 -1.79 26.69 4.21
N GLU A 180 -2.03 27.88 3.70
CA GLU A 180 -3.08 28.74 4.21
C GLU A 180 -4.47 28.12 4.02
N ASP A 181 -4.69 27.41 2.90
CA ASP A 181 -5.98 26.85 2.50
C ASP A 181 -6.06 25.33 2.61
N TYR A 182 -4.91 24.65 2.55
CA TYR A 182 -4.83 23.17 2.48
C TYR A 182 -3.88 22.62 3.53
N HIS A 183 -4.20 21.41 3.99
CA HIS A 183 -3.31 20.63 4.83
C HIS A 183 -2.54 19.62 3.97
N PHE A 184 -1.21 19.64 4.04
CA PHE A 184 -0.35 18.71 3.33
C PHE A 184 0.24 17.67 4.27
N ILE A 185 0.12 16.39 3.91
CA ILE A 185 0.68 15.27 4.68
C ILE A 185 1.61 14.47 3.80
N ILE A 186 2.87 14.33 4.21
CA ILE A 186 3.85 13.47 3.58
C ILE A 186 3.60 12.04 4.06
N CYS A 187 3.29 11.13 3.13
CA CYS A 187 3.11 9.71 3.40
C CYS A 187 4.22 8.90 2.74
N GLY A 188 4.80 7.96 3.47
CA GLY A 188 5.87 7.14 2.92
C GLY A 188 6.38 6.09 3.86
N LYS A 189 7.43 5.38 3.41
CA LYS A 189 8.14 4.37 4.17
C LYS A 189 9.61 4.74 4.28
N GLU A 190 10.16 4.73 5.48
CA GLU A 190 11.61 4.87 5.67
C GLU A 190 12.38 3.68 5.05
N PRO A 191 13.59 3.91 4.53
CA PRO A 191 14.25 5.20 4.27
C PRO A 191 13.88 5.80 2.91
N ASP A 192 12.81 5.34 2.28
CA ASP A 192 12.45 5.59 0.88
C ASP A 192 11.55 6.85 0.74
N VAL A 193 11.68 7.84 1.61
CA VAL A 193 10.87 9.06 1.62
C VAL A 193 11.74 10.32 1.70
N ILE A 194 11.27 11.41 1.10
CA ILE A 194 11.88 12.74 1.25
C ILE A 194 10.98 13.56 2.15
N GLU A 195 11.45 13.83 3.36
CA GLU A 195 10.73 14.59 4.37
C GLU A 195 10.96 16.09 4.23
N ASP A 196 10.04 16.85 4.80
CA ASP A 196 10.16 18.30 4.96
C ASP A 196 9.33 18.74 6.18
N ASP A 197 10.00 19.34 7.16
CA ASP A 197 9.40 19.74 8.45
C ASP A 197 8.29 20.78 8.33
N ARG A 198 8.14 21.39 7.17
CA ARG A 198 7.06 22.34 6.89
C ARG A 198 5.69 21.69 6.77
N PHE A 199 5.65 20.37 6.56
CA PHE A 199 4.43 19.59 6.31
C PHE A 199 4.24 18.52 7.37
N GLY A 200 2.99 18.10 7.57
CA GLY A 200 2.69 16.93 8.38
C GLY A 200 3.26 15.66 7.77
N SER A 201 3.57 14.66 8.60
CA SER A 201 4.11 13.39 8.12
C SER A 201 3.41 12.17 8.71
N ALA A 202 3.19 11.15 7.88
CA ALA A 202 2.77 9.82 8.25
C ALA A 202 3.73 8.82 7.58
N ILE A 203 4.94 8.74 8.15
CA ILE A 203 6.04 7.95 7.62
C ILE A 203 6.21 6.72 8.50
N PHE A 204 6.25 5.54 7.92
CA PHE A 204 6.43 4.30 8.66
C PHE A 204 7.83 3.72 8.46
N ALA A 205 8.43 3.35 9.58
CA ALA A 205 9.64 2.53 9.58
C ALA A 205 9.29 1.08 9.22
N SER A 206 10.15 0.43 8.44
CA SER A 206 9.90 -0.96 8.03
C SER A 206 10.03 -1.97 9.17
N ASP A 207 10.63 -1.57 10.27
CA ASP A 207 11.20 -2.47 11.27
C ASP A 207 10.80 -2.11 12.72
N LYS A 208 9.92 -1.11 12.90
CA LYS A 208 9.49 -0.71 14.25
C LYS A 208 7.98 -0.58 14.28
N TRP A 209 7.37 -1.49 15.00
CA TRP A 209 6.07 -1.28 15.61
C TRP A 209 6.30 -0.34 16.78
N ASP A 210 5.67 0.81 16.76
CA ASP A 210 5.65 1.68 17.92
C ASP A 210 4.57 1.15 18.86
N GLU A 211 4.99 0.52 19.96
CA GLU A 211 4.08 -0.08 20.95
C GLU A 211 3.14 0.96 21.58
N ASP A 212 3.51 2.24 21.53
CA ASP A 212 2.70 3.36 22.02
C ASP A 212 1.61 3.81 21.03
N ILE A 213 1.61 3.29 19.78
CA ILE A 213 0.61 3.62 18.77
C ILE A 213 -0.39 2.46 18.65
N GLU A 214 -1.63 2.71 19.07
CA GLU A 214 -2.75 1.73 19.03
C GLU A 214 -3.18 1.31 17.61
N PHE A 215 -2.54 1.81 16.54
CA PHE A 215 -2.92 1.54 15.16
C PHE A 215 -1.69 1.36 14.25
N SER A 216 -1.83 0.55 13.20
CA SER A 216 -0.79 0.40 12.20
C SER A 216 -0.68 1.66 11.34
N LEU A 217 0.57 2.05 11.04
CA LEU A 217 0.84 3.19 10.16
C LEU A 217 0.31 3.00 8.74
N VAL A 218 0.16 1.77 8.29
CA VAL A 218 -0.48 1.46 7.00
C VAL A 218 -1.98 1.76 7.07
N GLY A 219 -2.65 1.37 8.15
CA GLY A 219 -4.05 1.74 8.41
C GLY A 219 -4.23 3.25 8.48
N LEU A 220 -3.33 3.95 9.16
CA LEU A 220 -3.30 5.41 9.19
C LEU A 220 -3.21 6.02 7.78
N ILE A 221 -2.30 5.54 6.94
CA ILE A 221 -2.15 6.02 5.56
C ILE A 221 -3.42 5.77 4.74
N ILE A 222 -4.05 4.60 4.88
CA ILE A 222 -5.32 4.28 4.23
C ILE A 222 -6.39 5.31 4.62
N GLU A 223 -6.54 5.60 5.91
CA GLU A 223 -7.53 6.54 6.39
C GLU A 223 -7.22 7.99 5.98
N ILE A 224 -5.95 8.41 6.04
CA ILE A 224 -5.53 9.72 5.52
C ILE A 224 -5.93 9.84 4.04
N MET A 225 -5.61 8.84 3.22
CA MET A 225 -5.92 8.87 1.79
C MET A 225 -7.41 8.90 1.51
N LYS A 226 -8.23 8.08 2.20
CA LYS A 226 -9.69 8.08 2.06
C LYS A 226 -10.31 9.45 2.33
N ASN A 227 -9.73 10.21 3.25
CA ASN A 227 -10.23 11.52 3.65
C ASN A 227 -9.52 12.68 2.95
N SER A 228 -8.64 12.40 2.00
CA SER A 228 -7.91 13.42 1.25
C SER A 228 -8.61 13.78 -0.04
N ILE A 229 -8.41 15.00 -0.51
CA ILE A 229 -8.96 15.48 -1.77
C ILE A 229 -8.08 15.10 -2.97
N LEU A 230 -6.80 14.83 -2.73
CA LEU A 230 -5.82 14.50 -3.76
C LEU A 230 -4.60 13.80 -3.16
N THR A 231 -4.03 12.86 -3.90
CA THR A 231 -2.68 12.31 -3.65
C THR A 231 -1.75 12.68 -4.79
N ILE A 232 -0.57 13.20 -4.45
CA ILE A 232 0.46 13.62 -5.42
C ILE A 232 1.68 12.73 -5.28
N GLY A 233 2.16 12.15 -6.38
CA GLY A 233 3.37 11.32 -6.32
C GLY A 233 3.79 10.71 -7.65
N SER A 234 5.02 10.19 -7.71
CA SER A 234 5.47 9.39 -8.85
C SER A 234 4.75 8.04 -8.88
N GLN A 235 4.68 7.43 -10.05
CA GLN A 235 4.06 6.10 -10.24
C GLN A 235 4.67 5.05 -9.29
N SER A 236 3.95 4.78 -8.20
CA SER A 236 4.37 3.91 -7.11
C SER A 236 3.17 3.30 -6.37
N GLY A 237 3.44 2.53 -5.30
CA GLY A 237 2.38 1.85 -4.53
C GLY A 237 1.36 2.80 -3.90
N LEU A 238 1.80 3.92 -3.31
CA LEU A 238 0.90 4.83 -2.59
C LEU A 238 -0.10 5.58 -3.50
N PRO A 239 0.29 6.22 -4.62
CA PRO A 239 -0.69 6.78 -5.53
C PRO A 239 -1.65 5.73 -6.13
N ASN A 240 -1.18 4.51 -6.37
CA ASN A 240 -2.07 3.43 -6.81
C ASN A 240 -3.07 3.02 -5.70
N LEU A 241 -2.62 2.99 -4.44
CA LEU A 241 -3.52 2.77 -3.30
C LEU A 241 -4.60 3.86 -3.26
N SER A 242 -4.21 5.11 -3.42
CA SER A 242 -5.15 6.24 -3.46
C SER A 242 -6.25 6.05 -4.52
N ASN A 243 -5.88 5.65 -5.75
CA ASN A 243 -6.85 5.32 -6.79
C ASN A 243 -7.82 4.19 -6.39
N ILE A 244 -7.29 3.14 -5.75
CA ILE A 244 -8.11 2.02 -5.24
C ILE A 244 -9.10 2.52 -4.18
N LEU A 245 -8.68 3.44 -3.34
CA LEU A 245 -9.51 4.01 -2.27
C LEU A 245 -10.52 5.05 -2.78
N GLY A 246 -10.49 5.41 -4.05
CA GLY A 246 -11.38 6.40 -4.64
C GLY A 246 -10.91 7.85 -4.48
N THR A 247 -9.69 8.06 -4.04
CA THR A 247 -9.10 9.40 -3.89
C THR A 247 -8.38 9.82 -5.16
N PRO A 248 -8.69 10.99 -5.73
CA PRO A 248 -8.03 11.51 -6.91
C PRO A 248 -6.52 11.54 -6.81
N THR A 249 -5.83 11.40 -7.94
CA THR A 249 -4.36 11.41 -7.96
C THR A 249 -3.79 12.30 -9.06
N LEU A 250 -2.69 12.96 -8.73
CA LEU A 250 -1.78 13.60 -9.66
C LEU A 250 -0.48 12.79 -9.68
N GLN A 251 -0.24 12.09 -10.78
CA GLN A 251 0.86 11.15 -10.90
C GLN A 251 1.72 11.43 -12.13
N TRP A 252 2.99 11.08 -12.04
CA TRP A 252 3.91 11.05 -13.19
C TRP A 252 4.69 9.76 -13.24
N GLY A 253 5.05 9.36 -14.46
CA GLY A 253 5.78 8.13 -14.68
C GLY A 253 5.72 7.65 -16.11
N ASN A 254 5.91 6.36 -16.32
CA ASN A 254 5.88 5.76 -17.64
C ASN A 254 4.48 5.19 -17.95
N GLU A 255 3.75 5.83 -18.87
CA GLU A 255 2.43 5.38 -19.29
C GLU A 255 2.42 3.95 -19.84
N LYS A 256 3.49 3.49 -20.46
CA LYS A 256 3.61 2.13 -20.99
C LYS A 256 3.47 1.03 -19.92
N HIS A 257 3.68 1.35 -18.67
CA HIS A 257 3.54 0.37 -17.59
C HIS A 257 2.10 0.11 -17.17
N GLU A 258 1.12 0.81 -17.72
CA GLU A 258 -0.33 0.63 -17.52
C GLU A 258 -0.81 0.41 -16.07
N HIS A 259 0.10 0.52 -15.09
CA HIS A 259 -0.23 0.23 -13.69
C HIS A 259 -1.36 1.12 -13.18
N THR A 260 -1.31 2.40 -13.52
CA THR A 260 -2.32 3.36 -13.09
C THR A 260 -3.71 3.03 -13.65
N LYS A 261 -3.81 2.69 -14.93
CA LYS A 261 -5.08 2.29 -15.56
C LYS A 261 -5.59 0.96 -15.00
N THR A 262 -4.67 -0.01 -14.82
CA THR A 262 -5.00 -1.36 -14.38
C THR A 262 -5.56 -1.39 -12.96
N TYR A 263 -5.06 -0.53 -12.06
CA TYR A 263 -5.47 -0.52 -10.65
C TYR A 263 -6.49 0.56 -10.31
N ASN A 264 -6.84 1.42 -11.25
CA ASN A 264 -7.91 2.41 -11.07
C ASN A 264 -9.30 1.78 -11.29
N ILE A 265 -9.64 0.82 -10.45
CA ILE A 265 -10.89 0.05 -10.55
C ILE A 265 -12.13 0.89 -10.24
N ASN A 266 -11.98 1.97 -9.49
CA ASN A 266 -13.07 2.87 -9.11
C ASN A 266 -13.28 4.01 -10.11
N ASN A 267 -12.57 4.00 -11.26
CA ASN A 267 -12.56 5.11 -12.22
C ASN A 267 -12.29 6.48 -11.55
N THR A 268 -11.42 6.47 -10.54
CA THR A 268 -11.04 7.65 -9.79
C THR A 268 -10.34 8.65 -10.70
N GLU A 269 -10.61 9.94 -10.52
CA GLU A 269 -9.95 10.99 -11.30
C GLU A 269 -8.43 10.89 -11.16
N THR A 270 -7.76 10.72 -12.31
CA THR A 270 -6.30 10.59 -12.36
C THR A 270 -5.72 11.56 -13.37
N ILE A 271 -4.93 12.50 -12.91
CA ILE A 271 -4.11 13.36 -13.75
C ILE A 271 -2.76 12.66 -13.89
N PHE A 272 -2.50 12.10 -15.07
CA PHE A 272 -1.26 11.37 -15.32
C PHE A 272 -0.37 12.13 -16.30
N LEU A 273 0.86 12.43 -15.88
CA LEU A 273 1.87 13.10 -16.67
C LEU A 273 2.88 12.06 -17.15
N ASP A 274 2.90 11.79 -18.46
CA ASP A 274 3.84 10.81 -19.04
C ASP A 274 5.25 11.37 -19.05
N ASP A 275 6.07 10.86 -18.14
CA ASP A 275 7.50 11.13 -18.06
C ASP A 275 8.26 9.86 -17.68
N PRO A 276 8.67 9.06 -18.67
CA PRO A 276 9.38 7.81 -18.46
C PRO A 276 10.70 7.95 -17.71
N LYS A 277 11.25 9.15 -17.66
CA LYS A 277 12.52 9.45 -16.97
C LYS A 277 12.33 9.92 -15.54
N PHE A 278 11.08 10.17 -15.11
CA PHE A 278 10.76 10.71 -13.78
C PHE A 278 11.50 12.04 -13.48
N ASN A 279 11.57 12.91 -14.50
CA ASN A 279 12.32 14.16 -14.45
C ASN A 279 11.48 15.39 -14.84
N ILE A 280 10.15 15.27 -14.74
CA ILE A 280 9.22 16.36 -15.02
C ILE A 280 9.51 17.57 -14.15
N GLU A 281 9.43 18.77 -14.72
CA GLU A 281 9.68 20.02 -13.99
C GLU A 281 8.63 20.23 -12.89
N PRO A 282 9.03 20.66 -11.68
CA PRO A 282 8.10 20.85 -10.55
C PRO A 282 7.00 21.88 -10.85
N LYS A 283 7.29 22.87 -11.66
CA LYS A 283 6.31 23.89 -12.09
C LYS A 283 5.17 23.28 -12.95
N ILE A 284 5.45 22.25 -13.74
CA ILE A 284 4.41 21.55 -14.50
C ILE A 284 3.47 20.82 -13.54
N VAL A 285 4.03 20.09 -12.57
CA VAL A 285 3.25 19.39 -11.53
C VAL A 285 2.41 20.40 -10.72
N TYR A 286 3.01 21.52 -10.33
CA TYR A 286 2.32 22.59 -9.64
C TYR A 286 1.16 23.20 -10.44
N ASN A 287 1.36 23.46 -11.73
CA ASN A 287 0.31 23.98 -12.59
C ASN A 287 -0.89 23.02 -12.71
N GLU A 288 -0.64 21.72 -12.80
CA GLU A 288 -1.74 20.73 -12.82
C GLU A 288 -2.45 20.65 -11.46
N LEU A 289 -1.71 20.76 -10.35
CA LEU A 289 -2.30 20.90 -9.02
C LEU A 289 -3.25 22.11 -8.99
N MET A 290 -2.79 23.28 -9.41
CA MET A 290 -3.61 24.51 -9.40
C MET A 290 -4.86 24.39 -10.28
N LYS A 291 -4.76 23.73 -11.44
CA LYS A 291 -5.94 23.44 -12.29
C LYS A 291 -6.94 22.52 -11.59
N PHE A 292 -6.45 21.52 -10.89
CA PHE A 292 -7.32 20.61 -10.12
C PHE A 292 -8.04 21.35 -8.99
N LEU A 293 -7.32 22.18 -8.23
CA LEU A 293 -7.87 22.95 -7.11
C LEU A 293 -8.90 23.97 -7.59
N SER A 294 -8.63 24.70 -8.69
CA SER A 294 -9.55 25.69 -9.26
C SER A 294 -10.91 25.07 -9.64
N LYS A 295 -10.90 23.89 -10.27
CA LYS A 295 -12.15 23.17 -10.62
C LYS A 295 -13.01 22.79 -9.41
N ARG A 296 -12.42 22.67 -8.23
CA ARG A 296 -13.16 22.31 -7.00
C ARG A 296 -13.76 23.51 -6.29
N HIS A 297 -13.21 24.70 -6.48
CA HIS A 297 -13.79 25.94 -5.96
C HIS A 297 -15.02 26.41 -6.76
N GLU A 298 -15.19 25.91 -7.99
CA GLU A 298 -16.33 26.24 -8.86
C GLU A 298 -17.58 25.36 -8.61
N LYS A 299 -17.44 24.31 -7.78
CA LYS A 299 -18.55 23.40 -7.39
C LYS A 299 -19.00 23.67 -5.96
#